data_a914cf1ccaa76c31371253d11d94450d
#
_entry.id   a914cf1ccaa76c31371253d11d94450d
#
_cell.length_a   1.000
_cell.length_b   1.000
_cell.length_c   1.000
_cell.angle_alpha   90.00
_cell.angle_beta   90.00
_cell.angle_gamma   90.00
#
_symmetry.space_group_name_H-M   'P 1'
#
loop_
_entity.id
_entity.type
_entity.pdbx_description
1 polymer ?
#
loop_
_entity_poly.entity_id
_entity_poly.type
_entity_poly.pdbx_seq_one_letter_code
_entity_poly.pdbx_strand_id
1 'polypeptide(L)'
;MFGVFIFSTLPHIDTSLLSFDDYPSASKILASVALTFFAFLGFNVLTFTAGDMANPKRDLPRAMALSLGITTVLYVLIAIGVFGTLTVPEVIGYGETAIAEAARPQLGDAGFTAMAIAALLATAGCTNATLYASDNLCNSLAEIRVFPAFLGAASRLGPHGGLLVTTGLALVIANLATLGAIASVGSAVSLAVFLLIGVAGWRRRHDTGSNPVIVLAAIVVIAVVLVFFIADTIGNAPETFAAIVGTGILAVVLDAVLRRPPPELTSQLADPAA
;
A
#
# COMPACT_ATOMS: atom_id res chain seq x y z
N MET A 1 -17.36 11.42 8.21
CA MET A 1 -16.47 12.12 9.14
C MET A 1 -15.39 12.93 8.45
N PHE A 2 -14.54 12.38 7.59
CA PHE A 2 -13.54 13.17 6.85
C PHE A 2 -14.13 14.32 6.06
N GLY A 3 -15.31 14.16 5.44
CA GLY A 3 -16.02 15.25 4.79
C GLY A 3 -16.39 16.40 5.76
N VAL A 4 -16.88 16.06 6.96
CA VAL A 4 -17.21 17.07 8.00
C VAL A 4 -15.93 17.81 8.42
N PHE A 5 -14.82 17.08 8.65
CA PHE A 5 -13.52 17.68 8.94
C PHE A 5 -13.10 18.67 7.85
N ILE A 6 -13.12 18.25 6.58
CA ILE A 6 -12.75 19.09 5.43
C ILE A 6 -13.63 20.35 5.37
N PHE A 7 -14.95 20.20 5.45
CA PHE A 7 -15.87 21.34 5.39
C PHE A 7 -15.75 22.29 6.58
N SER A 8 -15.37 21.81 7.76
CA SER A 8 -15.17 22.65 8.94
C SER A 8 -13.82 23.35 8.98
N THR A 9 -12.76 22.72 8.46
CA THR A 9 -11.40 23.27 8.51
C THR A 9 -11.09 24.18 7.33
N LEU A 10 -11.52 23.86 6.09
CA LEU A 10 -11.21 24.65 4.89
C LEU A 10 -11.53 26.15 5.00
N PRO A 11 -12.66 26.60 5.60
CA PRO A 11 -12.94 28.04 5.72
C PRO A 11 -12.04 28.75 6.74
N HIS A 12 -11.33 28.03 7.60
CA HIS A 12 -10.56 28.56 8.73
C HIS A 12 -9.04 28.31 8.57
N ILE A 13 -8.60 28.02 7.36
CA ILE A 13 -7.18 27.75 7.05
C ILE A 13 -6.37 29.04 7.23
N ASP A 14 -5.30 28.94 7.98
CA ASP A 14 -4.24 29.95 7.98
C ASP A 14 -3.29 29.70 6.79
N THR A 15 -3.42 30.50 5.74
CA THR A 15 -2.60 30.37 4.54
C THR A 15 -1.12 30.67 4.76
N SER A 16 -0.77 31.34 5.87
CA SER A 16 0.63 31.58 6.23
C SER A 16 1.36 30.29 6.61
N LEU A 17 0.65 29.32 7.17
CA LEU A 17 1.19 28.00 7.51
C LEU A 17 1.47 27.11 6.29
N LEU A 18 0.89 27.47 5.14
CA LEU A 18 1.08 26.77 3.86
C LEU A 18 2.13 27.45 2.96
N SER A 19 2.92 28.39 3.51
CA SER A 19 3.97 29.08 2.74
C SER A 19 5.07 28.11 2.31
N PHE A 20 5.68 28.37 1.14
CA PHE A 20 6.73 27.52 0.58
C PHE A 20 8.13 27.82 1.14
N ASP A 21 8.28 28.82 2.02
CA ASP A 21 9.58 29.31 2.46
C ASP A 21 10.36 28.29 3.32
N ASP A 22 9.66 27.38 4.02
CA ASP A 22 10.23 26.35 4.87
C ASP A 22 10.17 24.94 4.26
N TYR A 23 9.92 24.82 2.95
CA TYR A 23 9.81 23.50 2.31
C TYR A 23 11.18 22.79 2.26
N PRO A 24 11.20 21.47 2.52
CA PRO A 24 12.41 20.68 2.43
C PRO A 24 12.91 20.58 0.98
N SER A 25 14.18 20.17 0.81
CA SER A 25 14.79 19.99 -0.51
C SER A 25 13.98 19.00 -1.38
N ALA A 26 14.05 19.17 -2.70
CA ALA A 26 13.33 18.31 -3.66
C ALA A 26 13.64 16.80 -3.46
N SER A 27 14.86 16.45 -3.04
CA SER A 27 15.22 15.06 -2.73
C SER A 27 14.45 14.50 -1.53
N LYS A 28 14.27 15.30 -0.48
CA LYS A 28 13.47 14.91 0.69
C LYS A 28 11.97 14.80 0.34
N ILE A 29 11.47 15.66 -0.52
CA ILE A 29 10.09 15.56 -1.03
C ILE A 29 9.91 14.26 -1.81
N LEU A 30 10.84 13.89 -2.70
CA LEU A 30 10.78 12.64 -3.44
C LEU A 30 10.87 11.41 -2.54
N ALA A 31 11.71 11.45 -1.49
CA ALA A 31 11.78 10.38 -0.50
C ALA A 31 10.46 10.25 0.29
N SER A 32 9.83 11.38 0.68
CA SER A 32 8.53 11.35 1.35
C SER A 32 7.40 10.82 0.46
N VAL A 33 7.45 11.08 -0.86
CA VAL A 33 6.52 10.48 -1.83
C VAL A 33 6.59 8.96 -1.80
N ALA A 34 7.80 8.39 -1.72
CA ALA A 34 7.95 6.94 -1.62
C ALA A 34 7.37 6.39 -0.32
N LEU A 35 7.57 7.07 0.81
CA LEU A 35 7.00 6.66 2.09
C LEU A 35 5.46 6.73 2.08
N THR A 36 4.91 7.83 1.55
CA THR A 36 3.45 8.02 1.45
C THR A 36 2.79 7.12 0.40
N PHE A 37 3.57 6.54 -0.52
CA PHE A 37 3.06 5.56 -1.49
C PHE A 37 2.38 4.37 -0.80
N PHE A 38 2.85 3.99 0.39
CA PHE A 38 2.23 2.94 1.20
C PHE A 38 0.74 3.23 1.49
N ALA A 39 0.39 4.48 1.73
CA ALA A 39 -0.99 4.88 2.02
C ALA A 39 -1.96 4.66 0.85
N PHE A 40 -1.45 4.53 -0.38
CA PHE A 40 -2.25 4.29 -1.58
C PHE A 40 -2.41 2.82 -1.96
N LEU A 41 -1.70 1.89 -1.31
CA LEU A 41 -1.66 0.47 -1.72
C LEU A 41 -3.00 -0.26 -1.67
N GLY A 42 -3.99 0.28 -0.96
CA GLY A 42 -5.32 -0.34 -0.83
C GLY A 42 -6.06 -0.60 -2.15
N PHE A 43 -5.72 0.11 -3.24
CA PHE A 43 -6.40 -0.07 -4.53
C PHE A 43 -6.15 -1.46 -5.17
N ASN A 44 -5.02 -2.11 -4.85
CA ASN A 44 -4.69 -3.43 -5.41
C ASN A 44 -5.57 -4.55 -4.81
N VAL A 45 -6.18 -4.34 -3.65
CA VAL A 45 -7.14 -5.29 -3.05
C VAL A 45 -8.31 -5.58 -3.99
N LEU A 46 -8.71 -4.60 -4.82
CA LEU A 46 -9.75 -4.79 -5.84
C LEU A 46 -9.43 -5.90 -6.84
N THR A 47 -8.16 -6.23 -7.07
CA THR A 47 -7.78 -7.31 -7.98
C THR A 47 -8.25 -8.68 -7.49
N PHE A 48 -8.35 -8.87 -6.18
CA PHE A 48 -8.81 -10.14 -5.57
C PHE A 48 -10.33 -10.32 -5.64
N THR A 49 -11.09 -9.26 -5.94
CA THR A 49 -12.54 -9.30 -6.16
C THR A 49 -12.91 -9.42 -7.65
N ALA A 50 -11.92 -9.46 -8.54
CA ALA A 50 -12.15 -9.50 -9.99
C ALA A 50 -12.99 -10.69 -10.45
N GLY A 51 -12.89 -11.84 -9.76
CA GLY A 51 -13.68 -13.03 -10.03
C GLY A 51 -15.19 -12.86 -9.82
N ASP A 52 -15.57 -11.95 -8.92
CA ASP A 52 -16.97 -11.67 -8.56
C ASP A 52 -17.60 -10.56 -9.43
N MET A 53 -16.81 -9.94 -10.32
CA MET A 53 -17.27 -8.85 -11.18
C MET A 53 -17.95 -9.38 -12.44
N ALA A 54 -19.07 -8.78 -12.85
CA ALA A 54 -19.78 -9.15 -14.07
C ALA A 54 -18.95 -8.92 -15.35
N ASN A 55 -18.16 -7.84 -15.39
CA ASN A 55 -17.29 -7.47 -16.51
C ASN A 55 -15.89 -7.03 -16.02
N PRO A 56 -15.02 -7.96 -15.53
CA PRO A 56 -13.76 -7.61 -14.90
C PRO A 56 -12.84 -6.75 -15.78
N LYS A 57 -12.77 -7.04 -17.09
CA LYS A 57 -11.92 -6.29 -18.05
C LYS A 57 -12.25 -4.79 -18.12
N ARG A 58 -13.49 -4.41 -17.88
CA ARG A 58 -13.97 -3.04 -17.94
C ARG A 58 -14.07 -2.41 -16.55
N ASP A 59 -14.63 -3.15 -15.60
CA ASP A 59 -15.04 -2.61 -14.31
C ASP A 59 -13.87 -2.50 -13.34
N LEU A 60 -12.93 -3.46 -13.36
CA LEU A 60 -11.74 -3.42 -12.52
C LEU A 60 -10.85 -2.18 -12.77
N PRO A 61 -10.42 -1.85 -14.02
CA PRO A 61 -9.62 -0.65 -14.24
C PRO A 61 -10.34 0.64 -13.86
N ARG A 62 -11.67 0.70 -14.05
CA ARG A 62 -12.47 1.86 -13.65
C ARG A 62 -12.57 1.99 -12.13
N ALA A 63 -12.84 0.89 -11.43
CA ALA A 63 -12.89 0.87 -9.98
C ALA A 63 -11.54 1.30 -9.37
N MET A 64 -10.44 0.79 -9.90
CA MET A 64 -9.08 1.19 -9.47
C MET A 64 -8.83 2.68 -9.72
N ALA A 65 -9.14 3.19 -10.90
CA ALA A 65 -8.93 4.60 -11.24
C ALA A 65 -9.80 5.54 -10.37
N LEU A 66 -11.07 5.18 -10.17
CA LEU A 66 -11.99 5.94 -9.31
C LEU A 66 -11.55 5.91 -7.84
N SER A 67 -11.16 4.74 -7.34
CA SER A 67 -10.64 4.59 -5.98
C SER A 67 -9.41 5.48 -5.75
N LEU A 68 -8.42 5.42 -6.64
CA LEU A 68 -7.23 6.27 -6.56
C LEU A 68 -7.57 7.76 -6.66
N GLY A 69 -8.44 8.14 -7.59
CA GLY A 69 -8.85 9.54 -7.77
C GLY A 69 -9.54 10.12 -6.55
N ILE A 70 -10.52 9.40 -6.00
CA ILE A 70 -11.26 9.82 -4.80
C ILE A 70 -10.31 9.89 -3.60
N THR A 71 -9.48 8.86 -3.40
CA THR A 71 -8.51 8.81 -2.29
C THR A 71 -7.51 9.96 -2.38
N THR A 72 -6.98 10.26 -3.58
CA THR A 72 -6.06 11.39 -3.79
C THR A 72 -6.68 12.71 -3.41
N VAL A 73 -7.91 12.98 -3.88
CA VAL A 73 -8.63 14.22 -3.54
C VAL A 73 -8.84 14.32 -2.03
N LEU A 74 -9.30 13.24 -1.39
CA LEU A 74 -9.50 13.22 0.07
C LEU A 74 -8.20 13.45 0.84
N TYR A 75 -7.11 12.79 0.47
CA TYR A 75 -5.81 12.95 1.14
C TYR A 75 -5.26 14.37 1.01
N VAL A 76 -5.36 14.97 -0.19
CA VAL A 76 -4.94 16.36 -0.41
C VAL A 76 -5.76 17.31 0.45
N LEU A 77 -7.09 17.16 0.47
CA LEU A 77 -7.97 18.03 1.26
C LEU A 77 -7.73 17.87 2.78
N ILE A 78 -7.50 16.65 3.26
CA ILE A 78 -7.16 16.39 4.66
C ILE A 78 -5.79 16.99 4.98
N ALA A 79 -4.79 16.82 4.13
CA ALA A 79 -3.46 17.40 4.34
C ALA A 79 -3.53 18.94 4.42
N ILE A 80 -4.25 19.58 3.49
CA ILE A 80 -4.49 21.02 3.53
C ILE A 80 -5.19 21.43 4.83
N GLY A 81 -6.21 20.68 5.28
CA GLY A 81 -6.92 20.95 6.53
C GLY A 81 -6.00 20.82 7.76
N VAL A 82 -5.15 19.80 7.82
CA VAL A 82 -4.23 19.58 8.94
C VAL A 82 -3.14 20.65 8.98
N PHE A 83 -2.40 20.83 7.88
CA PHE A 83 -1.28 21.78 7.80
C PHE A 83 -1.73 23.24 7.72
N GLY A 84 -2.97 23.52 7.37
CA GLY A 84 -3.56 24.85 7.47
C GLY A 84 -4.14 25.18 8.85
N THR A 85 -4.11 24.24 9.79
CA THR A 85 -4.63 24.40 11.17
C THR A 85 -3.53 24.23 12.22
N LEU A 86 -2.57 23.33 11.98
CA LEU A 86 -1.48 22.99 12.89
C LEU A 86 -0.12 23.31 12.23
N THR A 87 0.82 23.77 13.03
CA THR A 87 2.22 23.92 12.61
C THR A 87 2.91 22.56 12.43
N VAL A 88 3.95 22.49 11.61
CA VAL A 88 4.71 21.26 11.39
C VAL A 88 5.23 20.62 12.68
N PRO A 89 5.81 21.37 13.65
CA PRO A 89 6.21 20.83 14.93
C PRO A 89 5.06 20.22 15.75
N GLU A 90 3.87 20.85 15.71
CA GLU A 90 2.66 20.32 16.38
C GLU A 90 2.21 19.01 15.73
N VAL A 91 2.16 18.93 14.39
CA VAL A 91 1.82 17.70 13.67
C VAL A 91 2.77 16.56 14.05
N ILE A 92 4.08 16.84 14.13
CA ILE A 92 5.09 15.87 14.56
C ILE A 92 4.86 15.47 16.04
N GLY A 93 4.55 16.43 16.90
CA GLY A 93 4.31 16.19 18.32
C GLY A 93 3.06 15.34 18.60
N TYR A 94 1.99 15.57 17.86
CA TYR A 94 0.75 14.79 17.96
C TYR A 94 0.83 13.43 17.25
N GLY A 95 1.73 13.28 16.28
CA GLY A 95 1.95 12.04 15.56
C GLY A 95 0.66 11.47 14.96
N GLU A 96 0.30 10.25 15.34
CA GLU A 96 -0.85 9.53 14.79
C GLU A 96 -2.22 10.18 15.11
N THR A 97 -2.28 11.05 16.11
CA THR A 97 -3.51 11.76 16.51
C THR A 97 -3.67 13.13 15.84
N ALA A 98 -2.71 13.56 15.01
CA ALA A 98 -2.67 14.91 14.43
C ALA A 98 -3.96 15.29 13.68
N ILE A 99 -4.59 14.36 12.96
CA ILE A 99 -5.87 14.63 12.25
C ILE A 99 -7.01 14.91 13.26
N ALA A 100 -7.04 14.20 14.38
CA ALA A 100 -8.05 14.41 15.41
C ALA A 100 -7.82 15.73 16.16
N GLU A 101 -6.55 16.07 16.42
CA GLU A 101 -6.18 17.36 17.03
C GLU A 101 -6.48 18.55 16.10
N ALA A 102 -6.27 18.41 14.79
CA ALA A 102 -6.61 19.44 13.82
C ALA A 102 -8.13 19.73 13.73
N ALA A 103 -8.98 18.79 14.17
CA ALA A 103 -10.43 19.00 14.27
C ALA A 103 -10.84 19.80 15.52
N ARG A 104 -10.01 19.82 16.58
CA ARG A 104 -10.34 20.42 17.87
C ARG A 104 -10.61 21.92 17.84
N PRO A 105 -9.86 22.77 17.12
CA PRO A 105 -10.11 24.20 17.09
C PRO A 105 -11.48 24.60 16.57
N GLN A 106 -12.04 23.86 15.61
CA GLN A 106 -13.34 24.17 14.99
C GLN A 106 -14.50 23.36 15.57
N LEU A 107 -14.25 22.12 15.99
CA LEU A 107 -15.30 21.18 16.41
C LEU A 107 -15.22 20.82 17.91
N GLY A 108 -14.26 21.39 18.64
CA GLY A 108 -14.05 21.11 20.06
C GLY A 108 -13.68 19.66 20.35
N ASP A 109 -13.80 19.25 21.61
CA ASP A 109 -13.48 17.87 22.05
C ASP A 109 -14.40 16.82 21.43
N ALA A 110 -15.61 17.20 21.05
CA ALA A 110 -16.53 16.32 20.32
C ALA A 110 -15.99 16.00 18.92
N GLY A 111 -15.39 16.99 18.25
CA GLY A 111 -14.73 16.82 16.95
C GLY A 111 -13.52 15.87 17.04
N PHE A 112 -12.67 16.08 18.04
CA PHE A 112 -11.55 15.17 18.32
C PHE A 112 -12.03 13.72 18.53
N THR A 113 -12.98 13.52 19.43
CA THR A 113 -13.51 12.19 19.73
C THR A 113 -14.12 11.52 18.50
N ALA A 114 -14.91 12.27 17.74
CA ALA A 114 -15.55 11.77 16.53
C ALA A 114 -14.51 11.37 15.46
N MET A 115 -13.43 12.16 15.27
CA MET A 115 -12.34 11.84 14.35
C MET A 115 -11.53 10.62 14.81
N ALA A 116 -11.26 10.49 16.12
CA ALA A 116 -10.59 9.33 16.69
C ALA A 116 -11.40 8.04 16.47
N ILE A 117 -12.71 8.07 16.71
CA ILE A 117 -13.59 6.93 16.43
C ILE A 117 -13.60 6.60 14.94
N ALA A 118 -13.68 7.61 14.07
CA ALA A 118 -13.64 7.41 12.62
C ALA A 118 -12.32 6.77 12.16
N ALA A 119 -11.19 7.19 12.73
CA ALA A 119 -9.89 6.61 12.46
C ALA A 119 -9.82 5.13 12.88
N LEU A 120 -10.32 4.79 14.06
CA LEU A 120 -10.38 3.40 14.53
C LEU A 120 -11.23 2.51 13.61
N LEU A 121 -12.41 2.99 13.21
CA LEU A 121 -13.28 2.25 12.29
C LEU A 121 -12.65 2.09 10.90
N ALA A 122 -12.00 3.14 10.39
CA ALA A 122 -11.31 3.09 9.11
C ALA A 122 -10.13 2.08 9.14
N THR A 123 -9.35 2.10 10.23
CA THR A 123 -8.23 1.16 10.42
C THR A 123 -8.72 -0.29 10.54
N ALA A 124 -9.79 -0.53 11.29
CA ALA A 124 -10.41 -1.85 11.40
C ALA A 124 -10.90 -2.36 10.03
N GLY A 125 -11.55 -1.50 9.24
CA GLY A 125 -12.00 -1.82 7.88
C GLY A 125 -10.83 -2.14 6.94
N CYS A 126 -9.76 -1.34 6.98
CA CYS A 126 -8.55 -1.55 6.20
C CYS A 126 -7.87 -2.88 6.57
N THR A 127 -7.75 -3.16 7.88
CA THR A 127 -7.18 -4.43 8.37
C THR A 127 -7.98 -5.62 7.88
N ASN A 128 -9.30 -5.58 8.00
CA ASN A 128 -10.18 -6.65 7.51
C ASN A 128 -10.02 -6.89 5.99
N ALA A 129 -10.01 -5.82 5.19
CA ALA A 129 -9.83 -5.91 3.74
C ALA A 129 -8.46 -6.52 3.36
N THR A 130 -7.40 -6.12 4.07
CA THR A 130 -6.04 -6.62 3.83
C THR A 130 -5.90 -8.10 4.23
N LEU A 131 -6.49 -8.51 5.35
CA LEU A 131 -6.50 -9.91 5.78
C LEU A 131 -7.27 -10.80 4.79
N TYR A 132 -8.43 -10.33 4.29
CA TYR A 132 -9.17 -11.02 3.25
C TYR A 132 -8.35 -11.18 1.96
N ALA A 133 -7.68 -10.13 1.51
CA ALA A 133 -6.81 -10.18 0.34
C ALA A 133 -5.64 -11.15 0.53
N SER A 134 -5.04 -11.15 1.73
CA SER A 134 -3.93 -12.05 2.08
C SER A 134 -4.37 -13.52 2.09
N ASP A 135 -5.56 -13.82 2.61
CA ASP A 135 -6.11 -15.18 2.61
C ASP A 135 -6.34 -15.69 1.18
N ASN A 136 -6.99 -14.88 0.34
CA ASN A 136 -7.20 -15.22 -1.08
C ASN A 136 -5.89 -15.42 -1.84
N LEU A 137 -4.88 -14.57 -1.57
CA LEU A 137 -3.56 -14.71 -2.19
C LEU A 137 -2.88 -16.01 -1.75
N CYS A 138 -2.89 -16.32 -0.45
CA CYS A 138 -2.32 -17.57 0.08
C CYS A 138 -2.99 -18.81 -0.53
N ASN A 139 -4.31 -18.79 -0.64
CA ASN A 139 -5.08 -19.86 -1.25
C ASN A 139 -4.72 -20.04 -2.73
N SER A 140 -4.72 -18.96 -3.51
CA SER A 140 -4.40 -19.00 -4.94
C SER A 140 -2.97 -19.50 -5.19
N LEU A 141 -1.99 -19.04 -4.39
CA LEU A 141 -0.60 -19.47 -4.52
C LEU A 141 -0.37 -20.92 -4.05
N ALA A 142 -1.16 -21.40 -3.09
CA ALA A 142 -1.11 -22.78 -2.65
C ALA A 142 -1.74 -23.74 -3.70
N GLU A 143 -2.82 -23.34 -4.38
CA GLU A 143 -3.44 -24.07 -5.47
C GLU A 143 -2.48 -24.33 -6.64
N ILE A 144 -1.74 -23.31 -7.05
CA ILE A 144 -0.72 -23.41 -8.10
C ILE A 144 0.63 -23.97 -7.58
N ARG A 145 0.68 -24.46 -6.33
CA ARG A 145 1.84 -25.08 -5.68
C ARG A 145 3.08 -24.19 -5.52
N VAL A 146 2.91 -22.87 -5.59
CA VAL A 146 3.97 -21.90 -5.26
C VAL A 146 4.14 -21.82 -3.74
N PHE A 147 3.03 -21.83 -3.00
CA PHE A 147 3.06 -21.86 -1.54
C PHE A 147 2.82 -23.29 -1.01
N PRO A 148 3.34 -23.59 0.22
CA PRO A 148 3.05 -24.84 0.89
C PRO A 148 1.55 -25.03 1.15
N ALA A 149 1.07 -26.28 1.07
CA ALA A 149 -0.34 -26.60 1.22
C ALA A 149 -0.94 -26.18 2.59
N PHE A 150 -0.12 -26.00 3.63
CA PHE A 150 -0.62 -25.55 4.94
C PHE A 150 -1.07 -24.08 4.96
N LEU A 151 -0.70 -23.28 3.95
CA LEU A 151 -1.18 -21.91 3.77
C LEU A 151 -2.46 -21.82 2.92
N GLY A 152 -2.87 -22.90 2.28
CA GLY A 152 -4.07 -22.97 1.45
C GLY A 152 -5.30 -23.47 2.18
N ALA A 153 -6.44 -23.47 1.51
CA ALA A 153 -7.73 -23.93 2.00
C ALA A 153 -7.74 -25.43 2.44
N ALA A 154 -6.84 -26.24 1.89
CA ALA A 154 -6.69 -27.67 2.26
C ALA A 154 -5.75 -27.88 3.45
N SER A 155 -5.50 -26.86 4.25
CA SER A 155 -4.59 -26.89 5.41
C SER A 155 -5.12 -27.75 6.54
N ARG A 156 -4.18 -28.37 7.28
CA ARG A 156 -4.49 -29.00 8.59
C ARG A 156 -4.91 -27.98 9.67
N LEU A 157 -4.61 -26.70 9.47
CA LEU A 157 -5.03 -25.59 10.32
C LEU A 157 -6.47 -25.11 10.01
N GLY A 158 -7.18 -25.78 9.11
CA GLY A 158 -8.50 -25.41 8.64
C GLY A 158 -8.47 -24.61 7.32
N PRO A 159 -9.63 -24.21 6.81
CA PRO A 159 -9.78 -23.56 5.50
C PRO A 159 -9.12 -22.17 5.42
N HIS A 160 -8.68 -21.61 6.54
CA HIS A 160 -8.07 -20.28 6.66
C HIS A 160 -6.63 -20.34 7.21
N GLY A 161 -5.86 -21.38 6.87
CA GLY A 161 -4.47 -21.54 7.33
C GLY A 161 -3.59 -20.34 6.99
N GLY A 162 -3.73 -19.79 5.78
CA GLY A 162 -3.06 -18.56 5.34
C GLY A 162 -3.41 -17.35 6.20
N LEU A 163 -4.69 -17.17 6.50
CA LEU A 163 -5.17 -16.08 7.36
C LEU A 163 -4.58 -16.14 8.77
N LEU A 164 -4.53 -17.32 9.39
CA LEU A 164 -3.97 -17.48 10.72
C LEU A 164 -2.48 -17.15 10.77
N VAL A 165 -1.71 -17.62 9.78
CA VAL A 165 -0.27 -17.38 9.69
C VAL A 165 0.01 -15.90 9.43
N THR A 166 -0.69 -15.27 8.47
CA THR A 166 -0.50 -13.84 8.15
C THR A 166 -0.93 -12.95 9.31
N THR A 167 -2.03 -13.26 10.00
CA THR A 167 -2.47 -12.51 11.20
C THR A 167 -1.45 -12.64 12.33
N GLY A 168 -0.96 -13.86 12.60
CA GLY A 168 0.07 -14.08 13.62
C GLY A 168 1.36 -13.31 13.32
N LEU A 169 1.81 -13.35 12.07
CA LEU A 169 2.99 -12.59 11.64
C LEU A 169 2.77 -11.07 11.74
N ALA A 170 1.60 -10.59 11.33
CA ALA A 170 1.23 -9.18 11.44
C ALA A 170 1.24 -8.70 12.90
N LEU A 171 0.70 -9.48 13.82
CA LEU A 171 0.73 -9.17 15.25
C LEU A 171 2.16 -9.10 15.80
N VAL A 172 3.03 -10.04 15.41
CA VAL A 172 4.45 -10.02 15.80
C VAL A 172 5.14 -8.76 15.29
N ILE A 173 4.99 -8.46 13.99
CA ILE A 173 5.61 -7.29 13.37
C ILE A 173 5.09 -5.99 13.99
N ALA A 174 3.78 -5.88 14.22
CA ALA A 174 3.17 -4.69 14.83
C ALA A 174 3.67 -4.40 16.26
N ASN A 175 4.13 -5.42 16.99
CA ASN A 175 4.69 -5.26 18.33
C ASN A 175 6.21 -5.01 18.34
N LEU A 176 6.92 -5.38 17.28
CA LEU A 176 8.38 -5.27 17.22
C LEU A 176 8.87 -4.09 16.38
N ALA A 177 8.08 -3.60 15.44
CA ALA A 177 8.49 -2.56 14.51
C ALA A 177 7.66 -1.28 14.68
N THR A 178 8.27 -0.12 14.41
CA THR A 178 7.57 1.16 14.36
C THR A 178 6.73 1.28 13.09
N LEU A 179 5.65 2.07 13.13
CA LEU A 179 4.80 2.33 11.97
C LEU A 179 5.60 2.85 10.77
N GLY A 180 6.56 3.76 11.02
CA GLY A 180 7.43 4.29 9.97
C GLY A 180 8.31 3.22 9.31
N ALA A 181 8.87 2.29 10.10
CA ALA A 181 9.67 1.18 9.55
C ALA A 181 8.80 0.22 8.72
N ILE A 182 7.60 -0.12 9.19
CA ILE A 182 6.65 -0.97 8.46
C ILE A 182 6.26 -0.30 7.12
N ALA A 183 5.90 0.99 7.17
CA ALA A 183 5.54 1.75 5.97
C ALA A 183 6.69 1.84 4.97
N SER A 184 7.93 2.04 5.46
CA SER A 184 9.12 2.11 4.61
C SER A 184 9.42 0.78 3.90
N VAL A 185 9.39 -0.33 4.63
CA VAL A 185 9.60 -1.66 4.06
C VAL A 185 8.48 -1.99 3.07
N GLY A 186 7.22 -1.74 3.44
CA GLY A 186 6.07 -1.97 2.58
C GLY A 186 6.13 -1.15 1.30
N SER A 187 6.52 0.13 1.38
CA SER A 187 6.70 1.00 0.20
C SER A 187 7.81 0.51 -0.71
N ALA A 188 8.99 0.16 -0.15
CA ALA A 188 10.11 -0.33 -0.94
C ALA A 188 9.76 -1.60 -1.72
N VAL A 189 9.16 -2.58 -1.04
CA VAL A 189 8.74 -3.84 -1.66
C VAL A 189 7.69 -3.58 -2.75
N SER A 190 6.69 -2.75 -2.45
CA SER A 190 5.62 -2.45 -3.40
C SER A 190 6.12 -1.70 -4.63
N LEU A 191 6.97 -0.68 -4.46
CA LEU A 191 7.59 0.04 -5.57
C LEU A 191 8.43 -0.91 -6.45
N ALA A 192 9.19 -1.83 -5.84
CA ALA A 192 9.95 -2.84 -6.58
C ALA A 192 9.02 -3.77 -7.37
N VAL A 193 7.93 -4.26 -6.76
CA VAL A 193 6.93 -5.10 -7.45
C VAL A 193 6.27 -4.34 -8.59
N PHE A 194 5.83 -3.09 -8.39
CA PHE A 194 5.22 -2.29 -9.46
C PHE A 194 6.22 -1.95 -10.57
N LEU A 195 7.50 -1.76 -10.25
CA LEU A 195 8.55 -1.61 -11.26
C LEU A 195 8.68 -2.87 -12.13
N LEU A 196 8.68 -4.05 -11.51
CA LEU A 196 8.73 -5.33 -12.23
C LEU A 196 7.49 -5.55 -13.10
N ILE A 197 6.30 -5.22 -12.58
CA ILE A 197 5.03 -5.25 -13.34
C ILE A 197 5.11 -4.28 -14.52
N GLY A 198 5.61 -3.07 -14.32
CA GLY A 198 5.81 -2.09 -15.38
C GLY A 198 6.73 -2.61 -16.49
N VAL A 199 7.87 -3.20 -16.14
CA VAL A 199 8.81 -3.80 -17.08
C VAL A 199 8.18 -4.99 -17.82
N ALA A 200 7.46 -5.85 -17.14
CA ALA A 200 6.71 -6.95 -17.74
C ALA A 200 5.63 -6.44 -18.71
N GLY A 201 4.89 -5.41 -18.32
CA GLY A 201 3.89 -4.71 -19.15
C GLY A 201 4.53 -4.08 -20.40
N TRP A 202 5.72 -3.49 -20.27
CA TRP A 202 6.48 -2.98 -21.41
C TRP A 202 6.85 -4.07 -22.42
N ARG A 203 7.29 -5.23 -21.92
CA ARG A 203 7.66 -6.37 -22.79
C ARG A 203 6.45 -6.93 -23.54
N ARG A 204 5.27 -6.92 -22.89
CA ARG A 204 4.01 -7.43 -23.47
C ARG A 204 3.06 -6.35 -23.97
N ARG A 205 3.55 -5.12 -24.23
CA ARG A 205 2.71 -3.99 -24.64
C ARG A 205 1.94 -4.21 -25.92
N HIS A 206 2.48 -5.02 -26.84
CA HIS A 206 1.81 -5.36 -28.10
C HIS A 206 0.60 -6.28 -27.87
N ASP A 207 0.70 -7.20 -26.92
CA ASP A 207 -0.38 -8.16 -26.60
C ASP A 207 -1.50 -7.49 -25.79
N THR A 208 -1.14 -6.48 -24.97
CA THR A 208 -2.08 -5.79 -24.08
C THR A 208 -2.70 -4.54 -24.71
N GLY A 209 -2.21 -4.07 -25.85
CA GLY A 209 -2.63 -2.81 -26.47
C GLY A 209 -2.31 -1.57 -25.63
N SER A 210 -1.36 -1.67 -24.69
CA SER A 210 -1.01 -0.59 -23.76
C SER A 210 -0.27 0.53 -24.46
N ASN A 211 -0.57 1.79 -24.08
CA ASN A 211 0.14 2.95 -24.61
C ASN A 211 1.61 2.94 -24.11
N PRO A 212 2.60 2.85 -25.00
CA PRO A 212 4.00 2.73 -24.62
C PRO A 212 4.52 3.94 -23.85
N VAL A 213 4.02 5.14 -24.15
CA VAL A 213 4.44 6.38 -23.47
C VAL A 213 4.03 6.36 -22.01
N ILE A 214 2.79 5.93 -21.72
CA ILE A 214 2.27 5.85 -20.35
C ILE A 214 3.05 4.80 -19.55
N VAL A 215 3.27 3.62 -20.12
CA VAL A 215 4.01 2.55 -19.44
C VAL A 215 5.45 2.96 -19.17
N LEU A 216 6.13 3.59 -20.13
CA LEU A 216 7.50 4.09 -19.94
C LEU A 216 7.55 5.18 -18.88
N ALA A 217 6.64 6.15 -18.95
CA ALA A 217 6.56 7.21 -17.95
C ALA A 217 6.36 6.64 -16.53
N ALA A 218 5.47 5.65 -16.37
CA ALA A 218 5.25 4.99 -15.08
C ALA A 218 6.53 4.29 -14.58
N ILE A 219 7.23 3.54 -15.44
CA ILE A 219 8.51 2.89 -15.10
C ILE A 219 9.54 3.91 -14.63
N VAL A 220 9.70 5.00 -15.38
CA VAL A 220 10.69 6.05 -15.05
C VAL A 220 10.36 6.70 -13.72
N VAL A 221 9.09 7.09 -13.50
CA VAL A 221 8.66 7.73 -12.24
C VAL A 221 8.89 6.80 -11.06
N ILE A 222 8.47 5.53 -11.15
CA ILE A 222 8.65 4.55 -10.07
C ILE A 222 10.15 4.32 -9.80
N ALA A 223 10.97 4.20 -10.84
CA ALA A 223 12.41 4.00 -10.70
C ALA A 223 13.09 5.19 -10.03
N VAL A 224 12.74 6.43 -10.43
CA VAL A 224 13.27 7.66 -9.82
C VAL A 224 12.89 7.73 -8.35
N VAL A 225 11.61 7.55 -8.01
CA VAL A 225 11.12 7.56 -6.63
C VAL A 225 11.83 6.50 -5.78
N LEU A 226 11.98 5.28 -6.31
CA LEU A 226 12.66 4.19 -5.61
C LEU A 226 14.14 4.50 -5.35
N VAL A 227 14.85 5.08 -6.32
CA VAL A 227 16.27 5.45 -6.17
C VAL A 227 16.45 6.51 -5.10
N PHE A 228 15.63 7.58 -5.13
CA PHE A 228 15.69 8.63 -4.11
C PHE A 228 15.32 8.10 -2.72
N PHE A 229 14.34 7.21 -2.63
CA PHE A 229 13.95 6.59 -1.36
C PHE A 229 15.07 5.72 -0.78
N ILE A 230 15.71 4.88 -1.61
CA ILE A 230 16.82 4.04 -1.17
C ILE A 230 17.99 4.92 -0.72
N ALA A 231 18.33 5.96 -1.50
CA ALA A 231 19.42 6.88 -1.16
C ALA A 231 19.18 7.61 0.17
N ASP A 232 17.95 8.09 0.40
CA ASP A 232 17.55 8.74 1.65
C ASP A 232 17.58 7.76 2.84
N THR A 233 17.07 6.54 2.64
CA THR A 233 17.03 5.51 3.67
C THR A 233 18.43 5.06 4.08
N ILE A 234 19.37 4.92 3.15
CA ILE A 234 20.78 4.62 3.47
C ILE A 234 21.40 5.73 4.31
N GLY A 235 21.11 6.99 4.00
CA GLY A 235 21.71 8.15 4.68
C GLY A 235 21.10 8.43 6.05
N ASN A 236 19.79 8.27 6.21
CA ASN A 236 19.05 8.75 7.37
C ASN A 236 18.49 7.64 8.28
N ALA A 237 18.33 6.42 7.77
CA ALA A 237 17.74 5.30 8.50
C ALA A 237 18.36 3.95 8.10
N PRO A 238 19.65 3.70 8.39
CA PRO A 238 20.37 2.50 7.97
C PRO A 238 19.75 1.20 8.50
N GLU A 239 19.14 1.22 9.67
CA GLU A 239 18.39 0.09 10.25
C GLU A 239 17.14 -0.27 9.41
N THR A 240 16.44 0.74 8.90
CA THR A 240 15.31 0.52 7.98
C THR A 240 15.79 -0.04 6.64
N PHE A 241 16.92 0.45 6.13
CA PHE A 241 17.55 -0.12 4.93
C PHE A 241 17.95 -1.58 5.14
N ALA A 242 18.55 -1.92 6.29
CA ALA A 242 18.87 -3.30 6.62
C ALA A 242 17.61 -4.19 6.69
N ALA A 243 16.51 -3.68 7.22
CA ALA A 243 15.22 -4.38 7.23
C ALA A 243 14.66 -4.62 5.81
N ILE A 244 14.77 -3.64 4.91
CA ILE A 244 14.35 -3.77 3.50
C ILE A 244 15.18 -4.86 2.81
N VAL A 245 16.50 -4.82 2.94
CA VAL A 245 17.41 -5.82 2.36
C VAL A 245 17.16 -7.20 2.97
N GLY A 246 17.01 -7.27 4.29
CA GLY A 246 16.70 -8.50 5.02
C GLY A 246 15.39 -9.15 4.55
N THR A 247 14.36 -8.35 4.34
CA THR A 247 13.07 -8.82 3.79
C THR A 247 13.24 -9.36 2.36
N GLY A 248 14.03 -8.67 1.52
CA GLY A 248 14.33 -9.11 0.17
C GLY A 248 15.11 -10.44 0.14
N ILE A 249 16.14 -10.58 0.98
CA ILE A 249 16.90 -11.82 1.14
C ILE A 249 16.00 -12.95 1.64
N LEU A 250 15.18 -12.66 2.65
CA LEU A 250 14.23 -13.64 3.19
C LEU A 250 13.26 -14.13 2.11
N ALA A 251 12.73 -13.23 1.29
CA ALA A 251 11.84 -13.59 0.18
C ALA A 251 12.53 -14.52 -0.83
N VAL A 252 13.79 -14.23 -1.22
CA VAL A 252 14.58 -15.07 -2.13
C VAL A 252 14.90 -16.44 -1.51
N VAL A 253 15.27 -16.47 -0.23
CA VAL A 253 15.55 -17.71 0.49
C VAL A 253 14.29 -18.57 0.61
N LEU A 254 13.16 -17.95 0.96
CA LEU A 254 11.88 -18.66 1.02
C LEU A 254 11.48 -19.21 -0.35
N ASP A 255 11.62 -18.44 -1.44
CA ASP A 255 11.37 -18.92 -2.78
C ASP A 255 12.26 -20.11 -3.11
N ALA A 256 13.55 -20.01 -2.85
CA ALA A 256 14.51 -21.10 -3.13
C ALA A 256 14.22 -22.40 -2.34
N VAL A 257 13.77 -22.26 -1.07
CA VAL A 257 13.47 -23.42 -0.19
C VAL A 257 12.08 -24.00 -0.48
N LEU A 258 11.11 -23.15 -0.78
CA LEU A 258 9.71 -23.56 -0.94
C LEU A 258 9.35 -23.88 -2.39
N ARG A 259 10.19 -23.49 -3.34
CA ARG A 259 9.97 -23.70 -4.78
C ARG A 259 9.90 -25.17 -5.08
N ARG A 260 8.71 -25.69 -5.35
CA ARG A 260 8.51 -27.01 -5.93
C ARG A 260 8.55 -26.88 -7.45
N PRO A 261 9.16 -27.84 -8.19
CA PRO A 261 9.10 -27.80 -9.66
C PRO A 261 7.63 -27.70 -10.08
N PRO A 262 7.30 -26.80 -11.01
CA PRO A 262 5.94 -26.71 -11.53
C PRO A 262 5.54 -28.08 -12.08
N PRO A 263 4.30 -28.54 -11.85
CA PRO A 263 3.78 -29.69 -12.57
C PRO A 263 3.93 -29.37 -14.06
N GLU A 264 4.48 -30.31 -14.82
CA GLU A 264 4.68 -30.16 -16.26
C GLU A 264 3.33 -29.78 -16.92
N LEU A 265 3.11 -28.49 -17.16
CA LEU A 265 1.99 -27.95 -17.94
C LEU A 265 2.05 -28.42 -19.41
N THR A 266 3.12 -29.11 -19.77
CA THR A 266 3.35 -29.67 -21.10
C THR A 266 2.50 -30.90 -21.41
N SER A 267 1.96 -31.63 -20.44
CA SER A 267 1.14 -32.79 -20.72
C SER A 267 -0.34 -32.48 -20.97
N GLN A 268 -0.86 -31.38 -20.47
CA GLN A 268 -2.26 -31.00 -20.67
C GLN A 268 -2.52 -30.18 -21.95
N LEU A 269 -1.48 -29.61 -22.56
CA LEU A 269 -1.57 -28.93 -23.84
C LEU A 269 -1.18 -29.83 -25.02
N ALA A 270 -0.68 -31.04 -24.76
CA ALA A 270 -0.25 -31.98 -25.79
C ALA A 270 -1.30 -33.05 -26.14
N ASP A 271 -2.45 -33.07 -25.47
CA ASP A 271 -3.53 -33.99 -25.84
C ASP A 271 -4.82 -33.21 -26.17
N PRO A 272 -4.97 -32.79 -27.45
CA PRO A 272 -6.21 -32.15 -27.93
C PRO A 272 -7.35 -33.15 -28.24
N ALA A 273 -7.20 -34.40 -27.77
CA ALA A 273 -8.18 -35.47 -28.09
C ALA A 273 -8.44 -36.39 -26.88
N ALA A 274 -9.04 -35.84 -25.79
CA ALA A 274 -9.73 -36.63 -24.79
C ALA A 274 -10.98 -35.89 -24.31
#